data_0a7d80363084372bb9435cfcabd82cda
#
_entry.id   0a7d80363084372bb9435cfcabd82cda
#
_cell.length_a   1.000
_cell.length_b   1.000
_cell.length_c   1.000
_cell.angle_alpha   90.00
_cell.angle_beta   90.00
_cell.angle_gamma   90.00
#
_symmetry.space_group_name_H-M   'P 1'
#
loop_
_entity.id
_entity.type
_entity.pdbx_description
1 polymer ?
#
loop_
_entity_poly.entity_id
_entity_poly.type
_entity_poly.pdbx_seq_one_letter_code
_entity_poly.pdbx_strand_id
1 'polypeptide(L)'
;NTGFAEQNYIIPDASSCSEVLYTLLDEAKISREAAECLYTGIVHDTGVFKYNSTTRKTMEIAGALMEKGVNAAKIIDDSFYRKTYAQNQILGKALLGSTRILDGRCIFSVVSQKEMEFYGVDTNDLDGIIDQLRITEGVECAIFFYEKAFNEYKVSLRSNDYVDVSKVAA
;
A
#
# COMPACT_ATOMS: atom_id res chain seq x y z
N ASN A 1 -10.86 13.70 -8.27
CA ASN A 1 -11.14 14.84 -7.39
C ASN A 1 -12.51 15.43 -7.71
N THR A 2 -13.41 15.48 -6.73
CA THR A 2 -14.82 15.83 -6.95
C THR A 2 -15.11 17.31 -6.78
N GLY A 3 -14.11 18.15 -6.36
CA GLY A 3 -14.30 19.58 -6.16
C GLY A 3 -15.38 19.94 -5.13
N PHE A 4 -15.57 19.10 -4.11
CA PHE A 4 -16.66 19.23 -3.14
C PHE A 4 -16.47 20.36 -2.12
N ALA A 5 -15.26 20.90 -1.99
CA ALA A 5 -14.94 21.98 -1.06
C ALA A 5 -15.03 23.35 -1.76
N GLU A 6 -15.30 24.40 -0.98
CA GLU A 6 -15.30 25.78 -1.47
C GLU A 6 -13.92 26.22 -2.00
N GLN A 7 -12.87 25.72 -1.37
CA GLN A 7 -11.48 25.92 -1.81
C GLN A 7 -10.82 24.57 -2.05
N ASN A 8 -10.26 24.38 -3.23
CA ASN A 8 -9.59 23.15 -3.63
C ASN A 8 -8.16 23.47 -4.07
N TYR A 9 -7.19 22.80 -3.46
CA TYR A 9 -5.80 22.88 -3.85
C TYR A 9 -5.37 21.49 -4.36
N ILE A 10 -5.19 21.37 -5.68
CA ILE A 10 -5.02 20.09 -6.35
C ILE A 10 -3.72 20.12 -7.14
N ILE A 11 -2.80 19.21 -6.82
CA ILE A 11 -1.58 18.96 -7.58
C ILE A 11 -1.61 17.48 -8.01
N PRO A 12 -2.10 17.18 -9.23
CA PRO A 12 -2.30 15.80 -9.69
C PRO A 12 -1.03 14.96 -9.70
N ASP A 13 0.11 15.59 -9.97
CA ASP A 13 1.42 14.93 -10.10
C ASP A 13 2.19 14.82 -8.77
N ALA A 14 1.60 15.28 -7.65
CA ALA A 14 2.23 15.11 -6.35
C ALA A 14 2.20 13.64 -5.92
N SER A 15 3.25 13.20 -5.25
CA SER A 15 3.38 11.82 -4.78
C SER A 15 2.35 11.45 -3.71
N SER A 16 1.86 12.42 -2.96
CA SER A 16 0.92 12.25 -1.87
C SER A 16 0.23 13.54 -1.48
N CYS A 17 -0.91 13.43 -0.78
CA CYS A 17 -1.54 14.59 -0.13
C CYS A 17 -0.61 15.24 0.90
N SER A 18 0.23 14.47 1.58
CA SER A 18 1.21 14.99 2.55
C SER A 18 2.28 15.84 1.89
N GLU A 19 2.73 15.50 0.68
CA GLU A 19 3.62 16.36 -0.12
C GLU A 19 2.95 17.70 -0.45
N VAL A 20 1.67 17.65 -0.89
CA VAL A 20 0.90 18.88 -1.18
C VAL A 20 0.75 19.72 0.08
N LEU A 21 0.37 19.11 1.20
CA LEU A 21 0.19 19.81 2.47
C LEU A 21 1.48 20.49 2.94
N TYR A 22 2.63 19.81 2.84
CA TYR A 22 3.94 20.40 3.16
C TYR A 22 4.17 21.72 2.43
N THR A 23 3.81 21.81 1.15
CA THR A 23 4.00 23.01 0.34
C THR A 23 3.14 24.21 0.75
N LEU A 24 2.08 23.96 1.54
CA LEU A 24 1.17 24.98 2.05
C LEU A 24 1.57 25.48 3.45
N LEU A 25 2.45 24.76 4.14
CA LEU A 25 2.87 25.08 5.50
C LEU A 25 4.10 25.99 5.51
N ASP A 26 4.21 26.79 6.55
CA ASP A 26 5.47 27.50 6.86
C ASP A 26 6.43 26.47 7.50
N GLU A 27 7.46 26.11 6.74
CA GLU A 27 8.43 25.09 7.13
C GLU A 27 9.03 25.36 8.52
N ALA A 28 9.29 26.62 8.86
CA ALA A 28 9.85 27.00 10.16
C ALA A 28 8.93 26.64 11.34
N LYS A 29 7.63 26.47 11.08
CA LYS A 29 6.60 26.17 12.10
C LYS A 29 6.22 24.69 12.17
N ILE A 30 6.77 23.86 11.27
CA ILE A 30 6.51 22.42 11.33
C ILE A 30 7.21 21.83 12.55
N SER A 31 6.41 21.35 13.52
CA SER A 31 6.94 20.60 14.67
C SER A 31 7.45 19.24 14.26
N ARG A 32 8.20 18.57 15.12
CA ARG A 32 8.67 17.21 14.88
C ARG A 32 7.51 16.24 14.67
N GLU A 33 6.47 16.33 15.50
CA GLU A 33 5.29 15.45 15.41
C GLU A 33 4.54 15.65 14.09
N ALA A 34 4.39 16.90 13.65
CA ALA A 34 3.80 17.21 12.34
C ALA A 34 4.68 16.66 11.20
N ALA A 35 6.00 16.77 11.33
CA ALA A 35 6.94 16.21 10.37
C ALA A 35 6.86 14.69 10.29
N GLU A 36 6.72 14.00 11.43
CA GLU A 36 6.53 12.54 11.50
C GLU A 36 5.21 12.12 10.80
N CYS A 37 4.12 12.85 10.99
CA CYS A 37 2.86 12.59 10.29
C CYS A 37 2.97 12.79 8.77
N LEU A 38 3.57 13.90 8.33
CA LEU A 38 3.78 14.18 6.90
C LEU A 38 4.68 13.14 6.25
N TYR A 39 5.78 12.79 6.92
CA TYR A 39 6.71 11.77 6.45
C TYR A 39 6.02 10.40 6.30
N THR A 40 5.22 10.00 7.30
CA THR A 40 4.45 8.76 7.25
C THR A 40 3.52 8.72 6.05
N GLY A 41 2.77 9.80 5.78
CA GLY A 41 1.89 9.87 4.62
C GLY A 41 2.64 9.77 3.29
N ILE A 42 3.80 10.42 3.16
CA ILE A 42 4.66 10.30 1.97
C ILE A 42 5.15 8.86 1.80
N VAL A 43 5.64 8.22 2.87
CA VAL A 43 6.13 6.82 2.84
C VAL A 43 5.05 5.86 2.37
N HIS A 44 3.82 5.99 2.88
CA HIS A 44 2.73 5.10 2.51
C HIS A 44 2.27 5.29 1.07
N ASP A 45 2.05 6.53 0.63
CA ASP A 45 1.56 6.82 -0.72
C ASP A 45 2.60 6.53 -1.81
N THR A 46 3.89 6.54 -1.47
CA THR A 46 4.99 6.24 -2.39
C THR A 46 5.47 4.78 -2.32
N GLY A 47 4.88 3.96 -1.45
CA GLY A 47 5.36 2.61 -1.21
C GLY A 47 6.83 2.57 -0.79
N VAL A 48 7.20 3.39 0.18
CA VAL A 48 8.59 3.62 0.64
C VAL A 48 9.47 4.11 -0.52
N PHE A 49 9.00 5.16 -1.20
CA PHE A 49 9.68 5.81 -2.33
C PHE A 49 9.90 4.91 -3.57
N LYS A 50 9.16 3.81 -3.68
CA LYS A 50 9.31 2.83 -4.76
C LYS A 50 8.46 3.18 -5.99
N TYR A 51 7.31 3.83 -5.82
CA TYR A 51 6.38 4.06 -6.91
C TYR A 51 6.82 5.20 -7.84
N ASN A 52 6.37 5.16 -9.10
CA ASN A 52 6.71 6.14 -10.13
C ASN A 52 6.26 7.57 -9.81
N SER A 53 5.33 7.75 -8.85
CA SER A 53 4.94 9.05 -8.33
C SER A 53 6.03 9.72 -7.48
N THR A 54 7.06 8.99 -7.05
CA THR A 54 8.20 9.53 -6.30
C THR A 54 9.06 10.41 -7.20
N THR A 55 9.13 11.68 -6.89
CA THR A 55 9.91 12.67 -7.66
C THR A 55 11.10 13.16 -6.86
N ARG A 56 11.99 13.94 -7.52
CA ARG A 56 13.06 14.68 -6.82
C ARG A 56 12.49 15.55 -5.71
N LYS A 57 11.39 16.26 -5.96
CA LYS A 57 10.71 17.10 -4.97
C LYS A 57 10.25 16.30 -3.75
N THR A 58 9.69 15.11 -3.98
CA THR A 58 9.29 14.18 -2.91
C THR A 58 10.47 13.85 -1.99
N MET A 59 11.64 13.56 -2.57
CA MET A 59 12.86 13.23 -1.82
C MET A 59 13.42 14.45 -1.08
N GLU A 60 13.37 15.63 -1.68
CA GLU A 60 13.80 16.88 -1.04
C GLU A 60 12.93 17.20 0.18
N ILE A 61 11.60 17.06 0.07
CA ILE A 61 10.67 17.23 1.20
C ILE A 61 10.91 16.19 2.28
N ALA A 62 11.09 14.91 1.89
CA ALA A 62 11.40 13.85 2.85
C ALA A 62 12.70 14.16 3.62
N GLY A 63 13.74 14.64 2.94
CA GLY A 63 14.99 15.09 3.56
C GLY A 63 14.78 16.23 4.55
N ALA A 64 14.04 17.28 4.17
CA ALA A 64 13.71 18.40 5.05
C ALA A 64 12.92 17.97 6.28
N LEU A 65 11.99 17.02 6.13
CA LEU A 65 11.27 16.44 7.27
C LEU A 65 12.20 15.66 8.20
N MET A 66 13.18 14.91 7.66
CA MET A 66 14.18 14.21 8.46
C MET A 66 15.06 15.20 9.28
N GLU A 67 15.39 16.37 8.75
CA GLU A 67 16.10 17.42 9.48
C GLU A 67 15.32 17.96 10.68
N LYS A 68 13.97 17.81 10.70
CA LYS A 68 13.12 18.08 11.88
C LYS A 68 13.21 16.99 12.98
N GLY A 69 14.08 16.00 12.82
CA GLY A 69 14.30 14.93 13.79
C GLY A 69 13.40 13.71 13.61
N VAL A 70 12.80 13.54 12.42
CA VAL A 70 12.03 12.34 12.08
C VAL A 70 12.94 11.11 12.07
N ASN A 71 12.55 10.08 12.79
CA ASN A 71 13.20 8.78 12.71
C ASN A 71 12.60 7.96 11.57
N ALA A 72 13.13 8.18 10.35
CA ALA A 72 12.65 7.57 9.13
C ALA A 72 12.62 6.04 9.20
N ALA A 73 13.70 5.41 9.69
CA ALA A 73 13.78 3.95 9.80
C ALA A 73 12.68 3.40 10.72
N LYS A 74 12.50 4.02 11.89
CA LYS A 74 11.45 3.59 12.83
C LYS A 74 10.05 3.73 12.25
N ILE A 75 9.76 4.84 11.54
CA ILE A 75 8.45 5.05 10.90
C ILE A 75 8.20 3.98 9.84
N ILE A 76 9.18 3.73 8.97
CA ILE A 76 9.07 2.73 7.92
C ILE A 76 8.84 1.34 8.52
N ASP A 77 9.64 0.95 9.51
CA ASP A 77 9.51 -0.34 10.15
C ASP A 77 8.14 -0.49 10.85
N ASP A 78 7.76 0.47 11.69
CA ASP A 78 6.57 0.37 12.53
C ASP A 78 5.27 0.48 11.74
N SER A 79 5.23 1.30 10.68
CA SER A 79 3.99 1.60 9.96
C SER A 79 3.83 0.86 8.64
N PHE A 80 4.92 0.39 8.02
CA PHE A 80 4.87 -0.22 6.69
C PHE A 80 5.27 -1.71 6.69
N TYR A 81 6.36 -2.08 7.38
CA TYR A 81 6.89 -3.44 7.32
C TYR A 81 6.48 -4.34 8.48
N ARG A 82 6.24 -3.78 9.68
CA ARG A 82 5.94 -4.61 10.85
C ARG A 82 4.63 -5.36 10.67
N LYS A 83 4.68 -6.66 10.84
CA LYS A 83 3.53 -7.56 10.81
C LYS A 83 3.50 -8.39 12.10
N THR A 84 2.32 -8.73 12.55
CA THR A 84 2.16 -9.69 13.64
C THR A 84 2.55 -11.09 13.19
N TYR A 85 2.76 -11.99 14.14
CA TYR A 85 3.03 -13.39 13.81
C TYR A 85 1.89 -14.04 13.02
N ALA A 86 0.64 -13.78 13.43
CA ALA A 86 -0.56 -14.26 12.74
C ALA A 86 -0.66 -13.73 11.29
N GLN A 87 -0.38 -12.43 11.08
CA GLN A 87 -0.32 -11.84 9.73
C GLN A 87 0.74 -12.50 8.85
N ASN A 88 1.91 -12.82 9.41
CA ASN A 88 2.95 -13.54 8.68
C ASN A 88 2.55 -14.99 8.36
N GLN A 89 1.83 -15.67 9.26
CA GLN A 89 1.35 -17.02 9.02
C GLN A 89 0.30 -17.08 7.91
N ILE A 90 -0.71 -16.18 7.94
CA ILE A 90 -1.73 -16.16 6.88
C ILE A 90 -1.15 -15.72 5.54
N LEU A 91 -0.16 -14.81 5.52
CA LEU A 91 0.59 -14.47 4.32
C LEU A 91 1.33 -15.69 3.76
N GLY A 92 2.07 -16.41 4.61
CA GLY A 92 2.76 -17.64 4.21
C GLY A 92 1.79 -18.68 3.64
N LYS A 93 0.63 -18.88 4.27
CA LYS A 93 -0.43 -19.77 3.78
C LYS A 93 -0.94 -19.34 2.41
N ALA A 94 -1.21 -18.03 2.25
CA ALA A 94 -1.70 -17.50 0.97
C ALA A 94 -0.68 -17.68 -0.17
N LEU A 95 0.61 -17.47 0.11
CA LEU A 95 1.68 -17.69 -0.87
C LEU A 95 1.85 -19.17 -1.23
N LEU A 96 1.87 -20.07 -0.25
CA LEU A 96 1.98 -21.52 -0.48
C LEU A 96 0.76 -22.09 -1.21
N GLY A 97 -0.43 -21.55 -0.95
CA GLY A 97 -1.68 -21.95 -1.63
C GLY A 97 -1.92 -21.24 -2.95
N SER A 98 -1.00 -20.39 -3.40
CA SER A 98 -1.16 -19.66 -4.66
C SER A 98 -0.98 -20.55 -5.87
N THR A 99 -1.67 -20.22 -6.96
CA THR A 99 -1.59 -20.93 -8.24
C THR A 99 -1.24 -19.95 -9.35
N ARG A 100 -0.30 -20.35 -10.20
CA ARG A 100 0.06 -19.61 -11.41
C ARG A 100 -0.69 -20.17 -12.62
N ILE A 101 -1.25 -19.29 -13.41
CA ILE A 101 -1.98 -19.58 -14.66
C ILE A 101 -1.47 -18.69 -15.80
N LEU A 102 -1.96 -18.89 -17.01
CA LEU A 102 -1.57 -18.14 -18.22
C LEU A 102 -0.05 -18.11 -18.42
N ASP A 103 0.56 -19.29 -18.49
CA ASP A 103 2.02 -19.47 -18.60
C ASP A 103 2.80 -18.75 -17.48
N GLY A 104 2.21 -18.70 -16.29
CA GLY A 104 2.82 -18.09 -15.13
C GLY A 104 2.68 -16.57 -15.02
N ARG A 105 2.03 -15.93 -15.98
CA ARG A 105 1.84 -14.47 -16.00
C ARG A 105 0.74 -13.97 -15.07
N CYS A 106 -0.13 -14.86 -14.63
CA CYS A 106 -1.14 -14.51 -13.64
C CYS A 106 -1.00 -15.44 -12.43
N ILE A 107 -1.07 -14.87 -11.23
CA ILE A 107 -1.07 -15.60 -9.97
C ILE A 107 -2.35 -15.29 -9.20
N PHE A 108 -2.94 -16.31 -8.59
CA PHE A 108 -4.06 -16.08 -7.69
C PHE A 108 -3.92 -16.88 -6.39
N SER A 109 -4.56 -16.39 -5.35
CA SER A 109 -4.68 -17.07 -4.06
C SER A 109 -6.06 -16.83 -3.46
N VAL A 110 -6.50 -17.78 -2.64
CA VAL A 110 -7.78 -17.73 -1.94
C VAL A 110 -7.55 -17.97 -0.45
N VAL A 111 -8.20 -17.16 0.37
CA VAL A 111 -8.25 -17.35 1.83
C VAL A 111 -9.72 -17.46 2.24
N SER A 112 -10.07 -18.59 2.84
CA SER A 112 -11.41 -18.85 3.36
C SER A 112 -11.62 -18.26 4.75
N GLN A 113 -12.88 -18.10 5.15
CA GLN A 113 -13.22 -17.68 6.51
C GLN A 113 -12.68 -18.67 7.57
N LYS A 114 -12.74 -19.97 7.30
CA LYS A 114 -12.17 -21.00 8.19
C LYS A 114 -10.67 -20.86 8.40
N GLU A 115 -9.94 -20.46 7.37
CA GLU A 115 -8.50 -20.21 7.47
C GLU A 115 -8.20 -18.94 8.27
N MET A 116 -8.99 -17.89 8.08
CA MET A 116 -8.87 -16.67 8.92
C MET A 116 -9.14 -16.99 10.40
N GLU A 117 -10.19 -17.75 10.69
CA GLU A 117 -10.51 -18.21 12.04
C GLU A 117 -9.39 -19.08 12.64
N PHE A 118 -8.84 -20.00 11.85
CA PHE A 118 -7.74 -20.87 12.29
C PHE A 118 -6.48 -20.10 12.69
N TYR A 119 -6.12 -19.05 11.93
CA TYR A 119 -4.95 -18.20 12.22
C TYR A 119 -5.27 -17.04 13.19
N GLY A 120 -6.52 -16.86 13.58
CA GLY A 120 -6.95 -15.79 14.48
C GLY A 120 -6.78 -14.40 13.87
N VAL A 121 -7.05 -14.25 12.57
CA VAL A 121 -6.94 -13.01 11.81
C VAL A 121 -8.30 -12.57 11.28
N ASP A 122 -8.41 -11.26 11.01
CA ASP A 122 -9.58 -10.69 10.35
C ASP A 122 -9.20 -10.15 8.95
N THR A 123 -10.17 -9.52 8.28
CA THR A 123 -9.98 -8.99 6.92
C THR A 123 -8.95 -7.85 6.84
N ASN A 124 -8.68 -7.15 7.94
CA ASN A 124 -7.67 -6.08 7.99
C ASN A 124 -6.25 -6.67 8.03
N ASP A 125 -6.11 -7.89 8.57
CA ASP A 125 -4.82 -8.58 8.65
C ASP A 125 -4.35 -9.15 7.30
N LEU A 126 -5.21 -9.15 6.28
CA LEU A 126 -4.91 -9.67 4.94
C LEU A 126 -4.23 -8.61 4.04
N ASP A 127 -4.05 -7.41 4.55
CA ASP A 127 -3.45 -6.32 3.78
C ASP A 127 -1.99 -6.63 3.39
N GLY A 128 -1.65 -6.31 2.14
CA GLY A 128 -0.35 -6.57 1.55
C GLY A 128 -0.16 -7.97 0.95
N ILE A 129 -1.07 -8.94 1.16
CA ILE A 129 -0.98 -10.27 0.53
C ILE A 129 -0.96 -10.14 -1.00
N ILE A 130 -1.86 -9.35 -1.57
CA ILE A 130 -1.95 -9.13 -3.01
C ILE A 130 -0.64 -8.55 -3.59
N ASP A 131 0.05 -7.69 -2.84
CA ASP A 131 1.31 -7.10 -3.28
C ASP A 131 2.45 -8.11 -3.27
N GLN A 132 2.47 -9.04 -2.31
CA GLN A 132 3.44 -10.14 -2.29
C GLN A 132 3.22 -11.12 -3.46
N LEU A 133 1.98 -11.39 -3.83
CA LEU A 133 1.67 -12.17 -5.03
C LEU A 133 2.15 -11.45 -6.29
N ARG A 134 1.87 -10.15 -6.41
CA ARG A 134 2.20 -9.32 -7.57
C ARG A 134 3.69 -9.21 -7.84
N ILE A 135 4.54 -9.13 -6.81
CA ILE A 135 6.00 -9.00 -6.97
C ILE A 135 6.71 -10.32 -7.32
N THR A 136 5.96 -11.42 -7.48
CA THR A 136 6.53 -12.69 -7.93
C THR A 136 7.08 -12.54 -9.35
N GLU A 137 8.31 -12.99 -9.58
CA GLU A 137 8.98 -12.88 -10.89
C GLU A 137 8.16 -13.53 -12.01
N GLY A 138 8.02 -12.82 -13.12
CA GLY A 138 7.25 -13.24 -14.29
C GLY A 138 5.74 -13.04 -14.18
N VAL A 139 5.23 -12.56 -13.04
CA VAL A 139 3.82 -12.25 -12.86
C VAL A 139 3.52 -10.87 -13.41
N GLU A 140 2.50 -10.77 -14.25
CA GLU A 140 1.89 -9.51 -14.69
C GLU A 140 0.66 -9.16 -13.87
N CYS A 141 -0.20 -10.15 -13.58
CA CYS A 141 -1.42 -9.93 -12.81
C CYS A 141 -1.46 -10.78 -11.56
N ALA A 142 -1.91 -10.19 -10.46
CA ALA A 142 -2.23 -10.90 -9.23
C ALA A 142 -3.70 -10.74 -8.88
N ILE A 143 -4.32 -11.82 -8.41
CA ILE A 143 -5.71 -11.87 -7.96
C ILE A 143 -5.72 -12.47 -6.57
N PHE A 144 -6.31 -11.76 -5.62
CA PHE A 144 -6.47 -12.26 -4.27
C PHE A 144 -7.93 -12.27 -3.88
N PHE A 145 -8.42 -13.46 -3.52
CA PHE A 145 -9.77 -13.66 -3.03
C PHE A 145 -9.75 -13.91 -1.53
N TYR A 146 -10.65 -13.28 -0.79
CA TYR A 146 -10.94 -13.72 0.56
C TYR A 146 -12.44 -13.76 0.83
N GLU A 147 -12.86 -14.79 1.57
CA GLU A 147 -14.23 -15.01 1.94
C GLU A 147 -14.64 -14.03 3.05
N LYS A 148 -15.60 -13.16 2.76
CA LYS A 148 -16.13 -12.17 3.69
C LYS A 148 -17.32 -12.72 4.48
N ALA A 149 -18.15 -13.53 3.81
CA ALA A 149 -19.27 -14.25 4.37
C ALA A 149 -19.46 -15.54 3.56
N PHE A 150 -20.31 -16.44 3.99
CA PHE A 150 -20.55 -17.72 3.32
C PHE A 150 -20.83 -17.52 1.82
N ASN A 151 -19.96 -18.05 0.96
CA ASN A 151 -19.97 -17.88 -0.50
C ASN A 151 -19.90 -16.42 -1.00
N GLU A 152 -19.52 -15.48 -0.18
CA GLU A 152 -19.29 -14.08 -0.55
C GLU A 152 -17.80 -13.78 -0.48
N TYR A 153 -17.20 -13.40 -1.61
CA TYR A 153 -15.77 -13.13 -1.71
C TYR A 153 -15.51 -11.67 -2.06
N LYS A 154 -14.55 -11.07 -1.39
CA LYS A 154 -13.93 -9.85 -1.89
C LYS A 154 -12.74 -10.22 -2.75
N VAL A 155 -12.59 -9.50 -3.86
CA VAL A 155 -11.53 -9.72 -4.84
C VAL A 155 -10.66 -8.49 -4.91
N SER A 156 -9.36 -8.67 -4.82
CA SER A 156 -8.37 -7.64 -5.09
C SER A 156 -7.59 -8.01 -6.35
N LEU A 157 -7.40 -7.03 -7.22
CA LEU A 157 -6.67 -7.17 -8.48
C LEU A 157 -5.50 -6.19 -8.51
N ARG A 158 -4.35 -6.64 -8.97
CA ARG A 158 -3.17 -5.79 -9.21
C ARG A 158 -2.48 -6.22 -10.50
N SER A 159 -1.89 -5.26 -11.19
CA SER A 159 -1.04 -5.51 -12.36
C SER A 159 0.28 -4.77 -12.21
N ASN A 160 1.28 -5.20 -12.98
CA ASN A 160 2.61 -4.61 -12.95
C ASN A 160 2.80 -3.59 -14.08
N ASP A 161 2.38 -3.89 -15.31
CA ASP A 161 2.79 -3.12 -16.48
C ASP A 161 1.66 -2.88 -17.49
N TYR A 162 1.24 -3.91 -18.23
CA TYR A 162 0.42 -3.73 -19.44
C TYR A 162 -1.05 -4.12 -19.30
N VAL A 163 -1.45 -4.78 -18.22
CA VAL A 163 -2.86 -5.16 -18.00
C VAL A 163 -3.60 -4.11 -17.18
N ASP A 164 -4.61 -3.51 -17.76
CA ASP A 164 -5.52 -2.60 -17.05
C ASP A 164 -6.59 -3.40 -16.30
N VAL A 165 -6.26 -3.73 -15.04
CA VAL A 165 -7.19 -4.50 -14.17
C VAL A 165 -8.43 -3.71 -13.77
N SER A 166 -8.47 -2.39 -13.93
CA SER A 166 -9.66 -1.59 -13.64
C SER A 166 -10.81 -1.93 -14.57
N LYS A 167 -10.51 -2.30 -15.83
CA LYS A 167 -11.50 -2.74 -16.81
C LYS A 167 -12.09 -4.12 -16.52
N VAL A 168 -11.40 -4.91 -15.69
CA VAL A 168 -11.87 -6.24 -15.27
C VAL A 168 -12.72 -6.14 -14.02
N ALA A 169 -12.45 -5.13 -13.18
CA ALA A 169 -13.13 -4.92 -11.90
C ALA A 169 -14.43 -4.09 -12.01
N ALA A 170 -14.75 -3.55 -13.20
CA ALA A 170 -15.91 -2.70 -13.46
C ALA A 170 -17.23 -3.48 -13.60
#